data_4d885d17941dac700b5441dea5c673c7
#
_entry.id   4d885d17941dac700b5441dea5c673c7
#
_cell.length_a   1.000
_cell.length_b   1.000
_cell.length_c   1.000
_cell.angle_alpha   90.00
_cell.angle_beta   90.00
_cell.angle_gamma   90.00
#
_symmetry.space_group_name_H-M   'P 1'
#
loop_
_entity.id
_entity.type
_entity.pdbx_description
1 polymer ?
#
loop_
_entity_poly.entity_id
_entity_poly.type
_entity_poly.pdbx_seq_one_letter_code
_entity_poly.pdbx_strand_id
1 'polypeptide(L)'
;MIPATPSVTDRPSELATDISERLNRAISEHLLSAFAPDNTKSLRLFSAPEAAELLGVSGQFMRKVHGEGTIPEPKDVRAGRRYYSAQELWEARQILEKASRTKGRYVPGRKEGERLQVWQLMNFKGGSSKSTSTIHLAHYLALNGYRVLVVDLDPQGSLTSMCGINPEIEFDGLTVYDAIRYDDPVPFSDVIMPTYFPGLSLAPARLLLSEFETESAVNSNPDQPFFLRIRNALAQVEDQYDIVLMDSPPQLGFLTISGMAAATSLIVPLTPSMLDVSSTAQFLELAGAYMGVIEDAGAEL
;
A
#
# COMPACT_ATOMS: atom_id res chain seq x y z
N MET A 1 -9.61 37.51 -12.45
CA MET A 1 -8.60 38.60 -12.33
C MET A 1 -7.28 37.99 -12.80
N ILE A 2 -6.67 38.48 -13.88
CA ILE A 2 -5.38 37.98 -14.39
C ILE A 2 -4.32 38.33 -13.34
N PRO A 3 -3.55 37.36 -12.82
CA PRO A 3 -2.51 37.65 -11.83
C PRO A 3 -1.45 38.54 -12.44
N ALA A 4 -0.93 39.50 -11.66
CA ALA A 4 0.14 40.40 -12.08
C ALA A 4 1.38 39.60 -12.52
N THR A 5 1.99 40.02 -13.62
CA THR A 5 3.27 39.48 -14.11
C THR A 5 4.33 39.66 -13.04
N PRO A 6 5.13 38.65 -12.67
CA PRO A 6 6.17 38.80 -11.66
C PRO A 6 7.19 39.86 -12.04
N SER A 7 7.67 40.65 -11.09
CA SER A 7 8.67 41.66 -11.32
C SER A 7 10.03 40.99 -11.64
N VAL A 8 10.78 41.55 -12.57
CA VAL A 8 12.10 41.02 -13.04
C VAL A 8 13.18 41.05 -11.93
N THR A 9 12.84 41.47 -10.72
CA THR A 9 13.75 41.63 -9.56
C THR A 9 13.69 40.52 -8.53
N ASP A 10 12.74 39.53 -8.68
CA ASP A 10 12.59 38.47 -7.68
C ASP A 10 13.66 37.39 -7.87
N ARG A 11 14.28 36.96 -6.76
CA ARG A 11 15.22 35.83 -6.80
C ARG A 11 14.48 34.57 -7.28
N PRO A 12 15.12 33.70 -8.10
CA PRO A 12 14.47 32.46 -8.55
C PRO A 12 13.90 31.61 -7.40
N SER A 13 14.53 31.62 -6.22
CA SER A 13 14.07 30.93 -5.02
C SER A 13 12.77 31.54 -4.47
N GLU A 14 12.67 32.87 -4.40
CA GLU A 14 11.48 33.58 -3.91
C GLU A 14 10.30 33.36 -4.86
N LEU A 15 10.57 33.41 -6.18
CA LEU A 15 9.57 33.13 -7.21
C LEU A 15 9.06 31.68 -7.13
N ALA A 16 9.96 30.71 -6.95
CA ALA A 16 9.57 29.31 -6.80
C ALA A 16 8.71 29.08 -5.56
N THR A 17 9.02 29.73 -4.44
CA THR A 17 8.24 29.66 -3.20
C THR A 17 6.84 30.27 -3.40
N ASP A 18 6.74 31.48 -3.98
CA ASP A 18 5.44 32.12 -4.24
C ASP A 18 4.57 31.27 -5.17
N ILE A 19 5.15 30.73 -6.24
CA ILE A 19 4.41 29.84 -7.16
C ILE A 19 3.94 28.59 -6.43
N SER A 20 4.79 27.97 -5.62
CA SER A 20 4.44 26.76 -4.84
C SER A 20 3.29 27.05 -3.88
N GLU A 21 3.36 28.14 -3.11
CA GLU A 21 2.30 28.51 -2.18
C GLU A 21 0.95 28.78 -2.88
N ARG A 22 0.99 29.43 -4.04
CA ARG A 22 -0.22 29.71 -4.84
C ARG A 22 -0.83 28.45 -5.43
N LEU A 23 0.02 27.52 -5.91
CA LEU A 23 -0.43 26.21 -6.41
C LEU A 23 -1.03 25.39 -5.28
N ASN A 24 -0.37 25.30 -4.13
CA ASN A 24 -0.87 24.56 -2.98
C ASN A 24 -2.21 25.12 -2.48
N ARG A 25 -2.37 26.45 -2.44
CA ARG A 25 -3.65 27.08 -2.09
C ARG A 25 -4.75 26.73 -3.11
N ALA A 26 -4.45 26.84 -4.40
CA ALA A 26 -5.42 26.50 -5.45
C ALA A 26 -5.80 25.02 -5.44
N ILE A 27 -4.84 24.13 -5.20
CA ILE A 27 -5.08 22.69 -5.05
C ILE A 27 -5.97 22.44 -3.82
N SER A 28 -5.65 23.03 -2.66
CA SER A 28 -6.44 22.88 -1.44
C SER A 28 -7.88 23.37 -1.62
N GLU A 29 -8.07 24.55 -2.20
CA GLU A 29 -9.40 25.10 -2.50
C GLU A 29 -10.18 24.20 -3.47
N HIS A 30 -9.53 23.68 -4.50
CA HIS A 30 -10.15 22.75 -5.45
C HIS A 30 -10.53 21.43 -4.80
N LEU A 31 -9.63 20.83 -4.01
CA LEU A 31 -9.89 19.59 -3.29
C LEU A 31 -11.02 19.74 -2.27
N LEU A 32 -11.03 20.82 -1.48
CA LEU A 32 -12.12 21.10 -0.55
C LEU A 32 -13.46 21.35 -1.26
N SER A 33 -13.43 21.88 -2.48
CA SER A 33 -14.67 22.12 -3.27
C SER A 33 -15.15 20.87 -4.01
N ALA A 34 -14.22 20.02 -4.47
CA ALA A 34 -14.52 18.83 -5.26
C ALA A 34 -14.75 17.57 -4.39
N PHE A 35 -14.09 17.51 -3.25
CA PHE A 35 -14.21 16.44 -2.28
C PHE A 35 -14.67 17.05 -0.96
N ALA A 36 -15.98 16.97 -0.70
CA ALA A 36 -16.50 17.40 0.60
C ALA A 36 -15.72 16.67 1.72
N PRO A 37 -15.41 17.34 2.86
CA PRO A 37 -14.62 16.75 3.95
C PRO A 37 -15.16 15.42 4.49
N ASP A 38 -16.46 15.18 4.29
CA ASP A 38 -17.17 13.96 4.72
C ASP A 38 -17.22 12.86 3.63
N ASN A 39 -16.62 13.07 2.46
CA ASN A 39 -16.57 12.06 1.38
C ASN A 39 -15.46 11.04 1.66
N THR A 40 -15.71 10.17 2.63
CA THR A 40 -14.88 8.98 2.81
C THR A 40 -15.03 8.04 1.62
N LYS A 41 -13.91 7.53 1.08
CA LYS A 41 -13.95 6.48 0.09
C LYS A 41 -14.76 5.30 0.62
N SER A 42 -15.73 4.85 -0.16
CA SER A 42 -16.53 3.67 0.16
C SER A 42 -16.52 2.69 -1.01
N LEU A 43 -16.58 1.42 -0.69
CA LEU A 43 -16.70 0.38 -1.70
C LEU A 43 -18.14 0.24 -2.17
N ARG A 44 -18.30 -0.20 -3.42
CA ARG A 44 -19.60 -0.64 -3.92
C ARG A 44 -20.15 -1.80 -3.09
N LEU A 45 -21.43 -1.97 -3.14
CA LEU A 45 -22.08 -3.17 -2.60
C LEU A 45 -21.95 -4.35 -3.57
N PHE A 46 -21.88 -5.55 -3.01
CA PHE A 46 -21.80 -6.81 -3.74
C PHE A 46 -23.17 -7.51 -3.73
N SER A 47 -23.62 -7.97 -4.86
CA SER A 47 -24.83 -8.78 -4.96
C SER A 47 -24.65 -10.16 -4.29
N ALA A 48 -25.75 -10.84 -3.95
CA ALA A 48 -25.67 -12.15 -3.33
C ALA A 48 -24.89 -13.23 -4.15
N PRO A 49 -24.95 -13.28 -5.49
CA PRO A 49 -24.06 -14.13 -6.28
C PRO A 49 -22.59 -13.79 -6.14
N GLU A 50 -22.22 -12.50 -6.24
CA GLU A 50 -20.84 -12.03 -6.06
C GLU A 50 -20.32 -12.32 -4.64
N ALA A 51 -21.16 -12.10 -3.62
CA ALA A 51 -20.86 -12.44 -2.24
C ALA A 51 -20.57 -13.93 -2.06
N ALA A 52 -21.38 -14.80 -2.67
CA ALA A 52 -21.16 -16.25 -2.62
C ALA A 52 -19.85 -16.65 -3.31
N GLU A 53 -19.56 -16.07 -4.47
CA GLU A 53 -18.30 -16.28 -5.20
C GLU A 53 -17.08 -15.85 -4.36
N LEU A 54 -17.10 -14.63 -3.81
CA LEU A 54 -16.05 -14.11 -2.95
C LEU A 54 -15.83 -14.97 -1.71
N LEU A 55 -16.90 -15.49 -1.09
CA LEU A 55 -16.80 -16.38 0.06
C LEU A 55 -16.42 -17.82 -0.31
N GLY A 56 -16.35 -18.16 -1.59
CA GLY A 56 -16.07 -19.51 -2.07
C GLY A 56 -17.17 -20.53 -1.74
N VAL A 57 -18.44 -20.08 -1.74
CA VAL A 57 -19.60 -20.91 -1.40
C VAL A 57 -20.69 -20.89 -2.48
N SER A 58 -21.59 -21.87 -2.43
CA SER A 58 -22.75 -21.86 -3.34
C SER A 58 -23.83 -20.88 -2.87
N GLY A 59 -24.63 -20.34 -3.81
CA GLY A 59 -25.78 -19.52 -3.46
C GLY A 59 -26.81 -20.23 -2.60
N GLN A 60 -26.88 -21.57 -2.69
CA GLN A 60 -27.74 -22.40 -1.82
C GLN A 60 -27.21 -22.39 -0.38
N PHE A 61 -25.89 -22.51 -0.20
CA PHE A 61 -25.27 -22.44 1.11
C PHE A 61 -25.47 -21.05 1.73
N MET A 62 -25.34 -19.96 0.97
CA MET A 62 -25.63 -18.61 1.44
C MET A 62 -27.07 -18.48 1.99
N ARG A 63 -28.06 -19.00 1.25
CA ARG A 63 -29.46 -19.00 1.72
C ARG A 63 -29.64 -19.80 3.00
N LYS A 64 -28.97 -20.95 3.11
CA LYS A 64 -29.01 -21.80 4.30
C LYS A 64 -28.47 -21.08 5.54
N VAL A 65 -27.25 -20.51 5.47
CA VAL A 65 -26.59 -19.86 6.64
C VAL A 65 -27.33 -18.59 7.09
N HIS A 66 -28.01 -17.90 6.17
CA HIS A 66 -28.92 -16.80 6.53
C HIS A 66 -30.19 -17.32 7.21
N GLY A 67 -30.83 -18.37 6.64
CA GLY A 67 -32.03 -18.95 7.23
C GLY A 67 -31.82 -19.55 8.61
N GLU A 68 -30.64 -20.04 8.88
CA GLU A 68 -30.21 -20.56 10.20
C GLU A 68 -29.71 -19.45 11.15
N GLY A 69 -29.61 -18.20 10.70
CA GLY A 69 -29.06 -17.08 11.46
C GLY A 69 -27.58 -17.22 11.77
N THR A 70 -26.85 -18.08 11.04
CA THR A 70 -25.39 -18.25 11.24
C THR A 70 -24.61 -17.01 10.87
N ILE A 71 -24.99 -16.32 9.79
CA ILE A 71 -24.46 -15.00 9.42
C ILE A 71 -25.58 -13.96 9.48
N PRO A 72 -25.27 -12.71 9.87
CA PRO A 72 -26.26 -11.63 9.92
C PRO A 72 -26.85 -11.33 8.55
N GLU A 73 -28.11 -10.89 8.51
CA GLU A 73 -28.70 -10.32 7.31
C GLU A 73 -27.95 -9.02 6.94
N PRO A 74 -27.66 -8.79 5.65
CA PRO A 74 -27.03 -7.56 5.22
C PRO A 74 -27.96 -6.37 5.45
N LYS A 75 -27.37 -5.22 5.71
CA LYS A 75 -28.11 -3.96 5.97
C LYS A 75 -28.88 -3.47 4.74
N ASP A 76 -28.36 -3.77 3.54
CA ASP A 76 -28.97 -3.31 2.29
C ASP A 76 -29.76 -4.43 1.61
N VAL A 77 -31.09 -4.27 1.63
CA VAL A 77 -32.02 -5.19 0.94
C VAL A 77 -32.93 -4.38 0.04
N ARG A 78 -32.84 -4.55 -1.28
CA ARG A 78 -33.64 -3.83 -2.29
C ARG A 78 -34.53 -4.80 -3.06
N ALA A 79 -35.83 -4.58 -3.03
CA ALA A 79 -36.80 -5.43 -3.71
C ALA A 79 -36.57 -6.95 -3.44
N GLY A 80 -36.29 -7.32 -2.18
CA GLY A 80 -36.03 -8.69 -1.77
C GLY A 80 -34.67 -9.27 -2.19
N ARG A 81 -33.80 -8.45 -2.77
CA ARG A 81 -32.43 -8.83 -3.12
C ARG A 81 -31.44 -8.29 -2.09
N ARG A 82 -30.56 -9.15 -1.62
CA ARG A 82 -29.52 -8.83 -0.64
C ARG A 82 -28.28 -8.24 -1.33
N TYR A 83 -27.75 -7.18 -0.75
CA TYR A 83 -26.49 -6.56 -1.14
C TYR A 83 -25.58 -6.46 0.08
N TYR A 84 -24.31 -6.80 -0.09
CA TYR A 84 -23.33 -6.91 0.97
C TYR A 84 -22.26 -5.83 0.83
N SER A 85 -21.93 -5.15 1.90
CA SER A 85 -20.71 -4.36 1.98
C SER A 85 -19.49 -5.26 2.11
N ALA A 86 -18.30 -4.74 1.81
CA ALA A 86 -17.05 -5.47 2.04
C ALA A 86 -16.86 -5.82 3.54
N GLN A 87 -17.31 -4.96 4.44
CA GLN A 87 -17.27 -5.18 5.89
C GLN A 87 -18.15 -6.40 6.28
N GLU A 88 -19.36 -6.48 5.76
CA GLU A 88 -20.24 -7.63 6.03
C GLU A 88 -19.67 -8.93 5.46
N LEU A 89 -19.00 -8.89 4.30
CA LEU A 89 -18.30 -10.05 3.75
C LEU A 89 -17.11 -10.46 4.62
N TRP A 90 -16.34 -9.50 5.12
CA TRP A 90 -15.24 -9.77 6.03
C TRP A 90 -15.73 -10.44 7.34
N GLU A 91 -16.79 -9.91 7.93
CA GLU A 91 -17.42 -10.47 9.12
C GLU A 91 -17.99 -11.87 8.87
N ALA A 92 -18.66 -12.07 7.74
CA ALA A 92 -19.19 -13.37 7.34
C ALA A 92 -18.08 -14.42 7.21
N ARG A 93 -16.91 -14.06 6.64
CA ARG A 93 -15.73 -14.94 6.59
C ARG A 93 -15.29 -15.38 7.98
N GLN A 94 -15.18 -14.44 8.92
CA GLN A 94 -14.76 -14.73 10.29
C GLN A 94 -15.73 -15.67 11.00
N ILE A 95 -17.03 -15.47 10.82
CA ILE A 95 -18.07 -16.31 11.40
C ILE A 95 -18.03 -17.71 10.80
N LEU A 96 -17.95 -17.82 9.45
CA LEU A 96 -17.91 -19.08 8.75
C LEU A 96 -16.63 -19.87 9.06
N GLU A 97 -15.49 -19.19 9.22
CA GLU A 97 -14.23 -19.81 9.62
C GLU A 97 -14.32 -20.42 11.02
N LYS A 98 -14.89 -19.69 11.99
CA LYS A 98 -15.12 -20.22 13.36
C LYS A 98 -16.02 -21.44 13.37
N ALA A 99 -17.02 -21.50 12.50
CA ALA A 99 -17.94 -22.62 12.37
C ALA A 99 -17.38 -23.78 11.51
N SER A 100 -16.28 -23.56 10.79
CA SER A 100 -15.70 -24.52 9.86
C SER A 100 -14.92 -25.61 10.60
N ARG A 101 -15.06 -26.86 10.12
CA ARG A 101 -14.19 -27.98 10.56
C ARG A 101 -12.80 -27.92 9.93
N THR A 102 -12.66 -27.21 8.81
CA THR A 102 -11.40 -27.06 8.08
C THR A 102 -10.90 -25.65 8.29
N LYS A 103 -9.79 -25.51 9.01
CA LYS A 103 -9.14 -24.20 9.22
C LYS A 103 -8.59 -23.66 7.90
N GLY A 104 -8.63 -22.34 7.73
CA GLY A 104 -8.15 -21.64 6.54
C GLY A 104 -9.09 -21.74 5.33
N ARG A 105 -10.33 -22.22 5.52
CA ARG A 105 -11.29 -22.35 4.42
C ARG A 105 -11.86 -21.00 3.97
N TYR A 106 -12.20 -20.15 4.90
CA TYR A 106 -12.82 -18.84 4.65
C TYR A 106 -11.88 -17.69 4.96
N VAL A 107 -10.95 -17.91 5.86
CA VAL A 107 -9.85 -16.99 6.20
C VAL A 107 -8.56 -17.75 5.93
N PRO A 108 -8.02 -17.64 4.70
CA PRO A 108 -6.90 -18.47 4.28
C PRO A 108 -5.68 -18.33 5.19
N GLY A 109 -5.27 -17.11 5.50
CA GLY A 109 -4.16 -16.86 6.43
C GLY A 109 -2.86 -17.60 6.11
N ARG A 110 -1.80 -17.33 6.87
CA ARG A 110 -0.58 -18.12 6.84
C ARG A 110 -0.76 -19.38 7.69
N LYS A 111 -0.21 -20.49 7.22
CA LYS A 111 -0.13 -21.72 8.00
C LYS A 111 1.08 -21.68 8.94
N GLU A 112 1.05 -22.55 9.95
CA GLU A 112 2.19 -22.69 10.85
C GLU A 112 3.46 -23.05 10.07
N GLY A 113 4.54 -22.30 10.30
CA GLY A 113 5.82 -22.45 9.60
C GLY A 113 5.92 -21.71 8.25
N GLU A 114 4.84 -21.10 7.74
CA GLU A 114 4.92 -20.25 6.54
C GLU A 114 5.42 -18.85 6.93
N ARG A 115 6.45 -18.36 6.23
CA ARG A 115 6.96 -17.01 6.41
C ARG A 115 6.00 -15.95 5.82
N LEU A 116 6.08 -14.73 6.34
CA LEU A 116 5.38 -13.58 5.78
C LEU A 116 5.76 -13.42 4.31
N GLN A 117 4.75 -13.25 3.45
CA GLN A 117 4.98 -12.96 2.04
C GLN A 117 5.09 -11.44 1.87
N VAL A 118 6.25 -10.99 1.41
CA VAL A 118 6.54 -9.57 1.16
C VAL A 118 6.83 -9.40 -0.33
N TRP A 119 5.92 -8.75 -1.05
CA TRP A 119 6.03 -8.55 -2.48
C TRP A 119 6.29 -7.08 -2.79
N GLN A 120 7.38 -6.80 -3.48
CA GLN A 120 7.71 -5.44 -3.91
C GLN A 120 7.35 -5.24 -5.38
N LEU A 121 6.57 -4.21 -5.67
CA LEU A 121 6.29 -3.78 -7.03
C LEU A 121 7.28 -2.69 -7.43
N MET A 122 8.09 -2.95 -8.45
CA MET A 122 9.18 -2.07 -8.85
C MET A 122 9.38 -2.03 -10.36
N ASN A 123 9.73 -0.87 -10.89
CA ASN A 123 10.16 -0.63 -12.27
C ASN A 123 10.72 0.78 -12.38
N PHE A 124 11.76 1.00 -13.17
CA PHE A 124 12.33 2.34 -13.42
C PHE A 124 11.40 3.29 -14.15
N LYS A 125 10.47 2.78 -14.92
CA LYS A 125 9.59 3.61 -15.72
C LYS A 125 8.50 4.23 -14.84
N GLY A 126 8.42 5.54 -14.83
CA GLY A 126 7.26 6.27 -14.36
C GLY A 126 6.03 5.91 -15.20
N GLY A 127 4.87 5.75 -14.57
CA GLY A 127 3.64 5.35 -15.28
C GLY A 127 3.56 3.88 -15.70
N SER A 128 4.45 3.01 -15.19
CA SER A 128 4.39 1.54 -15.40
C SER A 128 3.29 0.85 -14.58
N SER A 129 2.38 1.60 -14.00
CA SER A 129 1.25 1.09 -13.19
C SER A 129 1.63 0.37 -11.89
N LYS A 130 2.78 0.65 -11.28
CA LYS A 130 3.19 0.06 -9.99
C LYS A 130 2.12 0.26 -8.92
N SER A 131 1.86 1.50 -8.52
CA SER A 131 0.89 1.86 -7.47
C SER A 131 -0.52 1.35 -7.78
N THR A 132 -0.95 1.47 -9.05
CA THR A 132 -2.25 0.94 -9.50
C THR A 132 -2.31 -0.59 -9.34
N SER A 133 -1.27 -1.30 -9.72
CA SER A 133 -1.19 -2.76 -9.57
C SER A 133 -1.14 -3.17 -8.11
N THR A 134 -0.37 -2.43 -7.28
CA THR A 134 -0.28 -2.65 -5.83
C THR A 134 -1.65 -2.58 -5.18
N ILE A 135 -2.39 -1.49 -5.39
CA ILE A 135 -3.70 -1.32 -4.74
C ILE A 135 -4.74 -2.32 -5.23
N HIS A 136 -4.77 -2.64 -6.54
CA HIS A 136 -5.70 -3.63 -7.06
C HIS A 136 -5.41 -5.04 -6.54
N LEU A 137 -4.12 -5.42 -6.48
CA LEU A 137 -3.71 -6.69 -5.90
C LEU A 137 -4.05 -6.77 -4.40
N ALA A 138 -3.81 -5.68 -3.66
CA ALA A 138 -4.17 -5.58 -2.25
C ALA A 138 -5.69 -5.76 -2.02
N HIS A 139 -6.50 -5.08 -2.81
CA HIS A 139 -7.95 -5.21 -2.75
C HIS A 139 -8.41 -6.64 -3.06
N TYR A 140 -7.84 -7.26 -4.10
CA TYR A 140 -8.15 -8.64 -4.46
C TYR A 140 -7.82 -9.62 -3.32
N LEU A 141 -6.63 -9.50 -2.73
CA LEU A 141 -6.20 -10.36 -1.63
C LEU A 141 -7.07 -10.15 -0.38
N ALA A 142 -7.38 -8.91 -0.01
CA ALA A 142 -8.24 -8.61 1.12
C ALA A 142 -9.68 -9.13 0.91
N LEU A 143 -10.26 -8.99 -0.29
CA LEU A 143 -11.56 -9.58 -0.63
C LEU A 143 -11.54 -11.11 -0.52
N ASN A 144 -10.40 -11.75 -0.75
CA ASN A 144 -10.24 -13.18 -0.58
C ASN A 144 -9.94 -13.61 0.87
N GLY A 145 -9.89 -12.66 1.81
CA GLY A 145 -9.83 -12.92 3.25
C GLY A 145 -8.41 -12.93 3.84
N TYR A 146 -7.40 -12.49 3.10
CA TYR A 146 -6.05 -12.28 3.64
C TYR A 146 -5.96 -10.96 4.41
N ARG A 147 -5.13 -10.94 5.46
CA ARG A 147 -4.73 -9.72 6.17
C ARG A 147 -3.58 -9.10 5.39
N VAL A 148 -3.85 -7.96 4.75
CA VAL A 148 -2.91 -7.32 3.82
C VAL A 148 -2.41 -6.01 4.39
N LEU A 149 -1.09 -5.79 4.33
CA LEU A 149 -0.47 -4.50 4.55
C LEU A 149 0.05 -3.95 3.22
N VAL A 150 -0.29 -2.74 2.89
CA VAL A 150 0.39 -2.00 1.82
C VAL A 150 1.35 -0.99 2.44
N VAL A 151 2.57 -0.94 1.90
CA VAL A 151 3.63 -0.01 2.34
C VAL A 151 3.98 0.88 1.16
N ASP A 152 3.76 2.17 1.30
CA ASP A 152 4.12 3.15 0.29
C ASP A 152 5.58 3.56 0.49
N LEU A 153 6.45 3.23 -0.45
CA LEU A 153 7.87 3.61 -0.45
C LEU A 153 8.16 4.75 -1.43
N ASP A 154 7.13 5.26 -2.13
CA ASP A 154 7.30 6.41 -3.01
C ASP A 154 7.03 7.71 -2.22
N PRO A 155 8.02 8.63 -2.11
CA PRO A 155 7.81 9.94 -1.46
C PRO A 155 6.65 10.76 -2.04
N GLN A 156 6.21 10.44 -3.26
CA GLN A 156 5.04 11.09 -3.87
C GLN A 156 3.71 10.67 -3.24
N GLY A 157 3.67 9.60 -2.44
CA GLY A 157 2.48 9.17 -1.71
C GLY A 157 1.31 8.74 -2.61
N SER A 158 1.59 8.22 -3.81
CA SER A 158 0.53 7.83 -4.77
C SER A 158 -0.35 6.70 -4.24
N LEU A 159 0.24 5.67 -3.66
CA LEU A 159 -0.49 4.56 -3.04
C LEU A 159 -1.27 5.05 -1.81
N THR A 160 -0.69 5.92 -1.00
CA THR A 160 -1.31 6.58 0.15
C THR A 160 -2.58 7.33 -0.28
N SER A 161 -2.50 8.12 -1.36
CA SER A 161 -3.65 8.82 -1.94
C SER A 161 -4.72 7.86 -2.45
N MET A 162 -4.33 6.75 -3.06
CA MET A 162 -5.27 5.70 -3.52
C MET A 162 -5.97 5.02 -2.36
N CYS A 163 -5.36 4.94 -1.18
CA CYS A 163 -6.00 4.47 0.05
C CYS A 163 -6.96 5.50 0.68
N GLY A 164 -7.12 6.69 0.11
CA GLY A 164 -8.07 7.71 0.55
C GLY A 164 -7.50 8.72 1.52
N ILE A 165 -6.17 8.76 1.69
CA ILE A 165 -5.47 9.73 2.53
C ILE A 165 -4.75 10.70 1.62
N ASN A 166 -4.96 12.00 1.86
CA ASN A 166 -4.20 13.01 1.15
C ASN A 166 -2.94 13.36 1.96
N PRO A 167 -1.74 12.89 1.53
CA PRO A 167 -0.53 13.06 2.31
C PRO A 167 -0.06 14.52 2.42
N GLU A 168 -0.48 15.39 1.50
CA GLU A 168 0.00 16.76 1.41
C GLU A 168 -0.86 17.77 2.21
N ILE A 169 -2.14 17.46 2.45
CA ILE A 169 -3.12 18.47 2.91
C ILE A 169 -3.68 18.16 4.29
N GLU A 170 -3.95 16.90 4.63
CA GLU A 170 -4.77 16.55 5.79
C GLU A 170 -4.11 15.51 6.71
N PHE A 171 -2.87 15.07 6.40
CA PHE A 171 -2.26 13.98 7.14
C PHE A 171 -1.09 14.45 8.00
N ASP A 172 -1.33 14.56 9.32
CA ASP A 172 -0.31 14.85 10.34
C ASP A 172 0.21 13.59 11.06
N GLY A 173 -0.18 12.40 10.57
CA GLY A 173 0.20 11.13 11.18
C GLY A 173 1.65 10.70 10.86
N LEU A 174 2.08 9.63 11.54
CA LEU A 174 3.35 8.98 11.31
C LEU A 174 3.39 8.29 9.95
N THR A 175 4.56 8.22 9.34
CA THR A 175 4.80 7.66 8.00
C THR A 175 5.87 6.58 8.05
N VAL A 176 6.09 5.88 6.96
CA VAL A 176 7.18 4.90 6.82
C VAL A 176 8.52 5.52 7.21
N TYR A 177 8.77 6.80 6.86
CA TYR A 177 10.00 7.50 7.22
C TYR A 177 10.25 7.49 8.72
N ASP A 178 9.22 7.75 9.53
CA ASP A 178 9.34 7.83 10.98
C ASP A 178 9.81 6.51 11.62
N ALA A 179 9.50 5.37 11.00
CA ALA A 179 9.94 4.06 11.47
C ALA A 179 11.30 3.62 10.94
N ILE A 180 11.76 4.17 9.79
CA ILE A 180 13.03 3.76 9.17
C ILE A 180 14.14 4.79 9.27
N ARG A 181 13.88 6.02 9.74
CA ARG A 181 14.88 7.07 9.93
C ARG A 181 15.97 6.63 10.89
N TYR A 182 17.16 7.25 10.78
CA TYR A 182 18.33 6.87 11.55
C TYR A 182 18.29 7.36 13.00
N ASP A 183 17.66 8.48 13.23
CA ASP A 183 17.57 9.11 14.54
C ASP A 183 16.16 8.93 15.12
N ASP A 184 16.08 8.36 16.31
CA ASP A 184 14.83 8.14 17.06
C ASP A 184 13.67 7.51 16.23
N PRO A 185 13.86 6.32 15.64
CA PRO A 185 12.79 5.67 14.88
C PRO A 185 11.64 5.20 15.80
N VAL A 186 10.41 5.38 15.35
CA VAL A 186 9.22 4.90 16.06
C VAL A 186 8.94 3.41 15.76
N PRO A 187 8.18 2.70 16.61
CA PRO A 187 7.70 1.36 16.30
C PRO A 187 6.89 1.36 15.00
N PHE A 188 7.13 0.37 14.13
CA PHE A 188 6.43 0.30 12.85
C PHE A 188 4.91 0.11 13.00
N SER A 189 4.47 -0.53 14.09
CA SER A 189 3.05 -0.65 14.46
C SER A 189 2.35 0.69 14.58
N ASP A 190 3.06 1.74 15.02
CA ASP A 190 2.48 3.06 15.26
C ASP A 190 2.28 3.86 13.96
N VAL A 191 2.98 3.44 12.90
CA VAL A 191 2.86 4.01 11.55
C VAL A 191 1.65 3.42 10.82
N ILE A 192 1.28 2.19 11.13
CA ILE A 192 0.26 1.45 10.38
C ILE A 192 -1.14 1.93 10.76
N MET A 193 -1.95 2.19 9.76
CA MET A 193 -3.32 2.64 9.93
C MET A 193 -4.32 1.81 9.11
N PRO A 194 -5.58 1.69 9.59
CA PRO A 194 -6.63 1.04 8.82
C PRO A 194 -6.99 1.86 7.57
N THR A 195 -7.48 1.18 6.55
CA THR A 195 -8.04 1.83 5.36
C THR A 195 -9.57 1.71 5.34
N TYR A 196 -10.20 2.34 4.35
CA TYR A 196 -11.64 2.14 4.08
C TYR A 196 -11.98 0.71 3.63
N PHE A 197 -10.96 -0.12 3.40
CA PHE A 197 -11.11 -1.47 2.86
C PHE A 197 -10.84 -2.50 3.96
N PRO A 198 -11.84 -3.33 4.37
CA PRO A 198 -11.65 -4.34 5.41
C PRO A 198 -10.55 -5.34 5.06
N GLY A 199 -9.71 -5.66 6.02
CA GLY A 199 -8.57 -6.57 5.83
C GLY A 199 -7.35 -5.93 5.16
N LEU A 200 -7.40 -4.62 4.86
CA LEU A 200 -6.31 -3.86 4.28
C LEU A 200 -5.86 -2.74 5.22
N SER A 201 -4.59 -2.75 5.60
CA SER A 201 -3.90 -1.69 6.33
C SER A 201 -2.88 -0.98 5.45
N LEU A 202 -2.51 0.24 5.81
CA LEU A 202 -1.56 1.09 5.10
C LEU A 202 -0.47 1.58 6.04
N ALA A 203 0.78 1.49 5.60
CA ALA A 203 1.89 2.31 6.10
C ALA A 203 2.13 3.44 5.07
N PRO A 204 1.76 4.69 5.39
CA PRO A 204 1.72 5.79 4.43
C PRO A 204 3.10 6.40 4.17
N ALA A 205 3.24 7.05 3.01
CA ALA A 205 4.39 7.88 2.65
C ALA A 205 4.00 9.37 2.53
N ARG A 206 5.00 10.22 2.72
CA ARG A 206 4.99 11.66 2.43
C ARG A 206 6.31 12.06 1.80
N LEU A 207 6.38 13.27 1.27
CA LEU A 207 7.61 13.80 0.66
C LEU A 207 8.84 13.70 1.58
N LEU A 208 8.64 13.79 2.91
CA LEU A 208 9.70 13.63 3.92
C LEU A 208 10.43 12.27 3.82
N LEU A 209 9.81 11.24 3.26
CA LEU A 209 10.47 9.95 3.03
C LEU A 209 11.71 10.06 2.13
N SER A 210 11.82 11.13 1.31
CA SER A 210 13.02 11.40 0.51
C SER A 210 14.27 11.69 1.35
N GLU A 211 14.11 12.10 2.62
CA GLU A 211 15.25 12.32 3.52
C GLU A 211 16.03 11.03 3.79
N PHE A 212 15.36 9.87 3.75
CA PHE A 212 16.02 8.58 3.88
C PHE A 212 17.12 8.34 2.84
N GLU A 213 16.94 8.83 1.61
CA GLU A 213 17.99 8.77 0.56
C GLU A 213 19.23 9.56 0.96
N THR A 214 19.05 10.77 1.53
CA THR A 214 20.13 11.64 1.99
C THR A 214 20.83 11.06 3.24
N GLU A 215 20.03 10.61 4.21
CA GLU A 215 20.55 10.01 5.44
C GLU A 215 21.35 8.74 5.15
N SER A 216 20.83 7.86 4.26
CA SER A 216 21.50 6.61 3.91
C SER A 216 22.81 6.82 3.16
N ALA A 217 22.92 7.90 2.39
CA ALA A 217 24.15 8.24 1.67
C ALA A 217 25.31 8.65 2.62
N VAL A 218 24.99 9.23 3.79
CA VAL A 218 26.00 9.71 4.75
C VAL A 218 26.21 8.74 5.94
N ASN A 219 25.23 7.89 6.23
CA ASN A 219 25.30 6.92 7.33
C ASN A 219 25.89 5.59 6.86
N SER A 220 27.15 5.35 7.21
CA SER A 220 27.87 4.11 6.87
C SER A 220 28.04 3.19 8.10
N ASN A 221 27.01 3.05 8.95
CA ASN A 221 27.09 2.17 10.12
C ASN A 221 26.97 0.70 9.70
N PRO A 222 28.03 -0.12 9.81
CA PRO A 222 27.99 -1.54 9.44
C PRO A 222 27.03 -2.37 10.29
N ASP A 223 26.77 -1.96 11.54
CA ASP A 223 25.87 -2.68 12.45
C ASP A 223 24.40 -2.43 12.15
N GLN A 224 24.10 -1.38 11.38
CA GLN A 224 22.76 -1.00 10.98
C GLN A 224 22.71 -0.58 9.50
N PRO A 225 22.97 -1.49 8.58
CA PRO A 225 22.99 -1.17 7.17
C PRO A 225 21.60 -0.74 6.69
N PHE A 226 21.57 0.25 5.80
CA PHE A 226 20.34 0.85 5.29
C PHE A 226 19.35 -0.18 4.71
N PHE A 227 19.87 -1.20 4.04
CA PHE A 227 19.07 -2.22 3.37
C PHE A 227 18.30 -3.14 4.32
N LEU A 228 18.64 -3.20 5.62
CA LEU A 228 17.89 -3.97 6.62
C LEU A 228 16.77 -3.17 7.31
N ARG A 229 16.68 -1.85 7.13
CA ARG A 229 15.75 -1.03 7.90
C ARG A 229 14.29 -1.36 7.64
N ILE A 230 13.87 -1.52 6.39
CA ILE A 230 12.50 -1.94 6.05
C ILE A 230 12.23 -3.37 6.53
N ARG A 231 13.19 -4.28 6.36
CA ARG A 231 13.07 -5.67 6.84
C ARG A 231 12.86 -5.71 8.36
N ASN A 232 13.64 -4.94 9.12
CA ASN A 232 13.53 -4.88 10.58
C ASN A 232 12.21 -4.23 11.03
N ALA A 233 11.71 -3.25 10.31
CA ALA A 233 10.40 -2.65 10.56
C ALA A 233 9.28 -3.68 10.34
N LEU A 234 9.28 -4.39 9.21
CA LEU A 234 8.28 -5.42 8.90
C LEU A 234 8.29 -6.58 9.89
N ALA A 235 9.46 -6.98 10.42
CA ALA A 235 9.57 -8.04 11.42
C ALA A 235 8.79 -7.73 12.71
N GLN A 236 8.59 -6.46 13.07
CA GLN A 236 7.83 -6.07 14.27
C GLN A 236 6.33 -6.40 14.16
N VAL A 237 5.82 -6.57 12.95
CA VAL A 237 4.39 -6.76 12.66
C VAL A 237 4.11 -8.05 11.88
N GLU A 238 5.11 -8.93 11.79
CA GLU A 238 5.04 -10.16 11.00
C GLU A 238 3.81 -11.01 11.30
N ASP A 239 3.43 -11.15 12.56
CA ASP A 239 2.29 -11.98 12.99
C ASP A 239 0.92 -11.36 12.68
N GLN A 240 0.88 -10.08 12.36
CA GLN A 240 -0.37 -9.35 12.13
C GLN A 240 -0.89 -9.51 10.69
N TYR A 241 0.00 -9.82 9.73
CA TYR A 241 -0.31 -9.84 8.31
C TYR A 241 0.05 -11.18 7.66
N ASP A 242 -0.64 -11.49 6.57
CA ASP A 242 -0.38 -12.65 5.74
C ASP A 242 0.48 -12.28 4.52
N ILE A 243 0.26 -11.08 4.00
CA ILE A 243 0.93 -10.56 2.81
C ILE A 243 1.19 -9.06 3.00
N VAL A 244 2.40 -8.64 2.65
CA VAL A 244 2.80 -7.24 2.52
C VAL A 244 3.05 -6.92 1.05
N LEU A 245 2.52 -5.81 0.57
CA LEU A 245 2.78 -5.27 -0.76
C LEU A 245 3.49 -3.92 -0.62
N MET A 246 4.68 -3.78 -1.19
CA MET A 246 5.45 -2.54 -1.19
C MET A 246 5.40 -1.88 -2.56
N ASP A 247 5.00 -0.61 -2.61
CA ASP A 247 5.02 0.21 -3.82
C ASP A 247 6.28 1.08 -3.85
N SER A 248 7.12 0.91 -4.86
CA SER A 248 8.43 1.57 -4.94
C SER A 248 8.43 2.79 -5.85
N PRO A 249 9.29 3.80 -5.57
CA PRO A 249 9.51 4.91 -6.48
C PRO A 249 10.08 4.42 -7.83
N PRO A 250 10.00 5.25 -8.89
CA PRO A 250 10.50 4.90 -10.22
C PRO A 250 12.03 5.05 -10.34
N GLN A 251 12.77 4.75 -9.29
CA GLN A 251 14.24 4.85 -9.25
C GLN A 251 14.82 3.76 -8.35
N LEU A 252 16.06 3.35 -8.63
CA LEU A 252 16.79 2.37 -7.83
C LEU A 252 17.66 3.11 -6.79
N GLY A 253 17.01 3.77 -5.83
CA GLY A 253 17.64 4.43 -4.69
C GLY A 253 17.71 3.53 -3.46
N PHE A 254 18.15 4.08 -2.34
CA PHE A 254 18.26 3.38 -1.06
C PHE A 254 16.93 2.81 -0.56
N LEU A 255 15.82 3.53 -0.77
CA LEU A 255 14.46 3.04 -0.46
C LEU A 255 14.12 1.78 -1.24
N THR A 256 14.34 1.80 -2.56
CA THR A 256 14.02 0.65 -3.43
C THR A 256 14.89 -0.56 -3.07
N ILE A 257 16.18 -0.34 -2.82
CA ILE A 257 17.12 -1.40 -2.45
C ILE A 257 16.78 -1.97 -1.06
N SER A 258 16.42 -1.13 -0.09
CA SER A 258 15.97 -1.57 1.22
C SER A 258 14.66 -2.39 1.15
N GLY A 259 13.76 -2.01 0.26
CA GLY A 259 12.57 -2.80 -0.06
C GLY A 259 12.91 -4.16 -0.67
N MET A 260 13.88 -4.22 -1.61
CA MET A 260 14.34 -5.48 -2.22
C MET A 260 14.91 -6.44 -1.17
N ALA A 261 15.70 -5.94 -0.23
CA ALA A 261 16.26 -6.75 0.86
C ALA A 261 15.20 -7.27 1.84
N ALA A 262 14.03 -6.65 1.90
CA ALA A 262 12.89 -7.09 2.71
C ALA A 262 11.94 -8.02 1.95
N ALA A 263 11.99 -8.01 0.61
CA ALA A 263 11.03 -8.72 -0.23
C ALA A 263 11.28 -10.22 -0.29
N THR A 264 10.21 -11.01 -0.35
CA THR A 264 10.24 -12.44 -0.68
C THR A 264 10.01 -12.66 -2.18
N SER A 265 9.48 -11.65 -2.88
CA SER A 265 9.21 -11.69 -4.32
C SER A 265 9.21 -10.29 -4.92
N LEU A 266 9.72 -10.17 -6.13
CA LEU A 266 9.69 -8.95 -6.91
C LEU A 266 8.66 -9.06 -8.03
N ILE A 267 7.79 -8.07 -8.16
CA ILE A 267 6.80 -7.95 -9.23
C ILE A 267 7.19 -6.76 -10.09
N VAL A 268 7.48 -7.01 -11.35
CA VAL A 268 7.88 -5.99 -12.32
C VAL A 268 6.77 -5.80 -13.36
N PRO A 269 5.89 -4.80 -13.19
CA PRO A 269 4.87 -4.51 -14.19
C PRO A 269 5.53 -4.08 -15.51
N LEU A 270 5.19 -4.74 -16.60
CA LEU A 270 5.78 -4.51 -17.91
C LEU A 270 4.72 -4.17 -18.95
N THR A 271 4.87 -3.05 -19.64
CA THR A 271 4.12 -2.73 -20.84
C THR A 271 4.80 -3.42 -22.04
N PRO A 272 4.08 -4.14 -22.92
CA PRO A 272 4.67 -4.88 -24.02
C PRO A 272 5.08 -3.95 -25.19
N SER A 273 5.97 -2.99 -24.94
CA SER A 273 6.61 -2.15 -25.95
C SER A 273 8.11 -2.45 -25.99
N MET A 274 8.75 -2.32 -27.15
CA MET A 274 10.19 -2.61 -27.31
C MET A 274 11.06 -1.72 -26.39
N LEU A 275 10.68 -0.46 -26.20
CA LEU A 275 11.38 0.46 -25.31
C LEU A 275 11.27 0.01 -23.83
N ASP A 276 10.09 -0.47 -23.44
CA ASP A 276 9.84 -0.92 -22.08
C ASP A 276 10.58 -2.23 -21.78
N VAL A 277 10.63 -3.15 -22.75
CA VAL A 277 11.39 -4.40 -22.63
C VAL A 277 12.89 -4.10 -22.48
N SER A 278 13.45 -3.18 -23.29
CA SER A 278 14.86 -2.78 -23.18
C SER A 278 15.17 -2.13 -21.84
N SER A 279 14.32 -1.21 -21.37
CA SER A 279 14.48 -0.56 -20.07
C SER A 279 14.37 -1.58 -18.92
N THR A 280 13.49 -2.56 -19.04
CA THR A 280 13.34 -3.62 -18.03
C THR A 280 14.56 -4.54 -17.99
N ALA A 281 15.17 -4.85 -19.13
CA ALA A 281 16.39 -5.64 -19.17
C ALA A 281 17.54 -4.94 -18.42
N GLN A 282 17.74 -3.63 -18.66
CA GLN A 282 18.72 -2.82 -17.94
C GLN A 282 18.40 -2.74 -16.44
N PHE A 283 17.12 -2.59 -16.08
CA PHE A 283 16.67 -2.59 -14.71
C PHE A 283 17.02 -3.90 -14.01
N LEU A 284 16.74 -5.05 -14.63
CA LEU A 284 17.01 -6.37 -14.03
C LEU A 284 18.53 -6.61 -13.87
N GLU A 285 19.35 -6.14 -14.80
CA GLU A 285 20.80 -6.19 -14.69
C GLU A 285 21.31 -5.42 -13.46
N LEU A 286 20.86 -4.18 -13.28
CA LEU A 286 21.21 -3.37 -12.12
C LEU A 286 20.66 -3.94 -10.82
N ALA A 287 19.41 -4.38 -10.79
CA ALA A 287 18.80 -5.00 -9.62
C ALA A 287 19.57 -6.26 -9.21
N GLY A 288 19.97 -7.10 -10.18
CA GLY A 288 20.81 -8.27 -9.92
C GLY A 288 22.17 -7.90 -9.32
N ALA A 289 22.82 -6.86 -9.83
CA ALA A 289 24.09 -6.39 -9.27
C ALA A 289 23.95 -5.92 -7.81
N TYR A 290 22.88 -5.18 -7.47
CA TYR A 290 22.63 -4.75 -6.10
C TYR A 290 22.28 -5.92 -5.17
N MET A 291 21.47 -6.89 -5.64
CA MET A 291 21.17 -8.10 -4.86
C MET A 291 22.46 -8.86 -4.52
N GLY A 292 23.37 -9.02 -5.48
CA GLY A 292 24.67 -9.64 -5.23
C GLY A 292 25.49 -8.91 -4.15
N VAL A 293 25.49 -7.58 -4.13
CA VAL A 293 26.17 -6.80 -3.07
C VAL A 293 25.53 -7.03 -1.70
N ILE A 294 24.21 -7.14 -1.64
CA ILE A 294 23.47 -7.39 -0.38
C ILE A 294 23.75 -8.82 0.12
N GLU A 295 23.77 -9.81 -0.78
CA GLU A 295 24.14 -11.21 -0.45
C GLU A 295 25.57 -11.30 0.05
N ASP A 296 26.53 -10.63 -0.61
CA ASP A 296 27.94 -10.56 -0.18
C ASP A 296 28.11 -9.89 1.20
N ALA A 297 27.21 -8.98 1.55
CA ALA A 297 27.12 -8.37 2.87
C ALA A 297 26.45 -9.29 3.93
N GLY A 298 26.09 -10.52 3.58
CA GLY A 298 25.56 -11.53 4.48
C GLY A 298 24.05 -11.47 4.73
N ALA A 299 23.31 -10.71 3.93
CA ALA A 299 21.85 -10.74 3.99
C ALA A 299 21.31 -11.94 3.17
N GLU A 300 20.42 -12.72 3.75
CA GLU A 300 19.60 -13.69 3.00
C GLU A 300 18.49 -12.97 2.25
N LEU A 301 18.48 -13.06 0.93
CA LEU A 301 17.44 -12.53 0.05
C LEU A 301 16.39 -13.59 -0.28
#